data_c49d959e6dfba8221850d40ba9219135
#
_entry.id   c49d959e6dfba8221850d40ba9219135
#
_cell.length_a   1.000
_cell.length_b   1.000
_cell.length_c   1.000
_cell.angle_alpha   90.00
_cell.angle_beta   90.00
_cell.angle_gamma   90.00
#
_symmetry.space_group_name_H-M   'P 1'
#
loop_
_entity.id
_entity.type
_entity.pdbx_description
1 polymer ?
#
loop_
_entity_poly.entity_id
_entity_poly.type
_entity_poly.pdbx_seq_one_letter_code
_entity_poly.pdbx_strand_id
1 'polypeptide(L)'
;MSIEPTQDQARIRDLAQSLDCIAEQDLCLLADITPTTAESWRKRGKGPAYVLIGNRYLYPRAAVAEFVKSNVRERHAVPVKGLL
;
A
#
# COMPACT_ATOMS: atom_id res chain seq x y z
N MET A 1 -22.60 8.89 6.88
CA MET A 1 -22.88 7.48 6.57
C MET A 1 -21.61 6.68 6.65
N SER A 2 -21.65 5.61 7.38
CA SER A 2 -20.44 4.80 7.45
C SER A 2 -20.41 3.86 6.26
N ILE A 3 -19.23 3.67 5.73
CA ILE A 3 -19.02 2.78 4.61
C ILE A 3 -18.36 1.54 5.15
N GLU A 4 -19.09 0.47 5.11
CA GLU A 4 -18.54 -0.78 5.58
C GLU A 4 -18.10 -1.60 4.38
N PRO A 5 -17.02 -2.36 4.53
CA PRO A 5 -16.61 -3.22 3.42
C PRO A 5 -17.68 -4.26 3.14
N THR A 6 -17.82 -4.62 1.89
CA THR A 6 -18.70 -5.71 1.54
C THR A 6 -18.14 -6.99 2.10
N GLN A 7 -18.99 -8.04 2.13
CA GLN A 7 -18.50 -9.34 2.55
C GLN A 7 -17.33 -9.80 1.69
N ASP A 8 -17.41 -9.56 0.39
CA ASP A 8 -16.33 -9.95 -0.50
C ASP A 8 -15.05 -9.21 -0.17
N GLN A 9 -15.15 -7.92 0.12
CA GLN A 9 -13.97 -7.13 0.47
C GLN A 9 -13.34 -7.63 1.76
N ALA A 10 -14.16 -7.97 2.74
CA ALA A 10 -13.63 -8.50 3.99
C ALA A 10 -12.96 -9.85 3.78
N ARG A 11 -13.56 -10.71 2.96
CA ARG A 11 -12.95 -12.01 2.67
C ARG A 11 -11.64 -11.85 1.93
N ILE A 12 -11.59 -10.93 0.99
CA ILE A 12 -10.35 -10.70 0.24
C ILE A 12 -9.25 -10.23 1.18
N ARG A 13 -9.59 -9.35 2.12
CA ARG A 13 -8.62 -8.91 3.12
C ARG A 13 -8.09 -10.08 3.92
N ASP A 14 -8.99 -10.93 4.39
CA ASP A 14 -8.58 -12.09 5.19
C ASP A 14 -7.70 -13.04 4.39
N LEU A 15 -8.09 -13.29 3.14
CA LEU A 15 -7.30 -14.18 2.29
C LEU A 15 -5.94 -13.58 2.00
N ALA A 16 -5.88 -12.29 1.73
CA ALA A 16 -4.61 -11.64 1.50
C ALA A 16 -3.72 -11.75 2.73
N GLN A 17 -4.28 -11.54 3.91
CA GLN A 17 -3.51 -11.66 5.14
C GLN A 17 -2.95 -13.07 5.33
N SER A 18 -3.73 -14.08 4.96
CA SER A 18 -3.25 -15.45 5.09
C SER A 18 -2.09 -15.73 4.15
N LEU A 19 -1.93 -14.93 3.12
CA LEU A 19 -0.82 -15.04 2.18
C LEU A 19 0.28 -14.03 2.47
N ASP A 20 0.20 -13.36 3.61
CA ASP A 20 1.16 -12.33 4.02
C ASP A 20 1.19 -11.18 3.03
N CYS A 21 0.02 -10.83 2.52
CA CYS A 21 -0.14 -9.74 1.56
C CYS A 21 -1.23 -8.79 2.04
N ILE A 22 -1.30 -7.64 1.41
CA ILE A 22 -2.44 -6.76 1.59
C ILE A 22 -3.13 -6.59 0.24
N ALA A 23 -4.44 -6.43 0.29
CA ALA A 23 -5.23 -6.21 -0.91
C ALA A 23 -5.05 -4.76 -1.38
N GLU A 24 -5.32 -4.52 -2.65
CA GLU A 24 -5.15 -3.18 -3.20
C GLU A 24 -6.02 -2.16 -2.48
N GLN A 25 -7.22 -2.55 -2.09
CA GLN A 25 -8.10 -1.62 -1.38
C GLN A 25 -7.48 -1.17 -0.06
N ASP A 26 -6.75 -2.07 0.60
CA ASP A 26 -6.09 -1.71 1.85
C ASP A 26 -4.88 -0.82 1.59
N LEU A 27 -4.15 -1.06 0.51
CA LEU A 27 -3.07 -0.17 0.14
C LEU A 27 -3.60 1.23 -0.15
N CYS A 28 -4.70 1.31 -0.87
CA CYS A 28 -5.30 2.60 -1.19
C CYS A 28 -5.74 3.33 0.08
N LEU A 29 -6.31 2.59 1.01
CA LEU A 29 -6.74 3.17 2.26
C LEU A 29 -5.54 3.67 3.07
N LEU A 30 -4.51 2.85 3.15
CA LEU A 30 -3.31 3.18 3.91
C LEU A 30 -2.61 4.42 3.35
N ALA A 31 -2.49 4.48 2.03
CA ALA A 31 -1.77 5.54 1.37
C ALA A 31 -2.64 6.74 1.03
N ASP A 32 -3.94 6.61 1.26
CA ASP A 32 -4.91 7.66 0.93
C ASP A 32 -4.85 8.00 -0.56
N ILE A 33 -4.88 6.97 -1.37
CA ILE A 33 -4.89 7.12 -2.82
C ILE A 33 -6.09 6.38 -3.39
N THR A 34 -6.41 6.73 -4.62
CA THR A 34 -7.51 6.07 -5.34
C THR A 34 -6.98 4.86 -6.10
N PRO A 35 -7.86 3.94 -6.49
CA PRO A 35 -7.43 2.84 -7.35
C PRO A 35 -6.79 3.30 -8.65
N THR A 36 -7.23 4.43 -9.19
CA THR A 36 -6.62 4.98 -10.39
C THR A 36 -5.17 5.38 -10.13
N THR A 37 -4.92 5.97 -8.97
CA THR A 37 -3.55 6.33 -8.60
C THR A 37 -2.70 5.08 -8.40
N ALA A 38 -3.27 4.06 -7.77
CA ALA A 38 -2.53 2.80 -7.59
C ALA A 38 -2.16 2.20 -8.94
N GLU A 39 -3.08 2.25 -9.90
CA GLU A 39 -2.79 1.77 -11.25
C GLU A 39 -1.66 2.58 -11.88
N SER A 40 -1.69 3.89 -11.70
CA SER A 40 -0.64 4.75 -12.22
C SER A 40 0.70 4.39 -11.61
N TRP A 41 0.72 4.10 -10.33
CA TRP A 41 1.96 3.67 -9.66
C TRP A 41 2.51 2.40 -10.31
N ARG A 42 1.63 1.43 -10.56
CA ARG A 42 2.09 0.18 -11.17
C ARG A 42 2.67 0.43 -12.56
N LYS A 43 1.99 1.26 -13.34
CA LYS A 43 2.42 1.53 -14.70
C LYS A 43 3.74 2.26 -14.76
N ARG A 44 4.02 3.08 -13.76
CA ARG A 44 5.23 3.88 -13.73
C ARG A 44 6.36 3.23 -12.95
N GLY A 45 6.12 2.04 -12.41
CA GLY A 45 7.11 1.40 -11.56
C GLY A 45 7.32 2.10 -10.25
N LYS A 46 6.30 2.81 -9.78
CA LYS A 46 6.34 3.45 -8.47
C LYS A 46 5.49 2.62 -7.52
N GLY A 47 5.66 2.86 -6.24
CA GLY A 47 4.90 2.12 -5.25
C GLY A 47 5.54 0.78 -4.94
N PRO A 48 4.90 -0.01 -4.09
CA PRO A 48 5.47 -1.31 -3.70
C PRO A 48 5.37 -2.32 -4.82
N ALA A 49 6.23 -3.31 -4.76
CA ALA A 49 6.11 -4.45 -5.67
C ALA A 49 4.78 -5.17 -5.41
N TYR A 50 4.30 -5.84 -6.41
CA TYR A 50 2.97 -6.43 -6.35
C TYR A 50 2.94 -7.73 -7.11
N VAL A 51 1.88 -8.50 -6.87
CA VAL A 51 1.59 -9.69 -7.66
C VAL A 51 0.19 -9.54 -8.25
N LEU A 52 0.02 -10.07 -9.43
CA LEU A 52 -1.29 -10.12 -10.07
C LEU A 52 -1.77 -11.56 -10.00
N ILE A 53 -2.83 -11.80 -9.26
CA ILE A 53 -3.45 -13.10 -9.16
C ILE A 53 -4.78 -13.03 -9.87
N GLY A 54 -4.84 -13.65 -11.04
CA GLY A 54 -6.06 -13.52 -11.85
C GLY A 54 -6.31 -12.05 -12.15
N ASN A 55 -7.38 -11.53 -11.62
CA ASN A 55 -7.77 -10.15 -11.86
C ASN A 55 -7.52 -9.25 -10.65
N ARG A 56 -6.73 -9.71 -9.67
CA ARG A 56 -6.51 -8.94 -8.47
C ARG A 56 -5.05 -8.68 -8.24
N TYR A 57 -4.78 -7.48 -7.78
CA TYR A 57 -3.42 -7.11 -7.36
C TYR A 57 -3.31 -7.26 -5.86
N LEU A 58 -2.29 -7.95 -5.44
CA LEU A 58 -1.95 -8.07 -4.04
C LEU A 58 -0.54 -7.54 -3.84
N TYR A 59 -0.29 -7.04 -2.64
CA TYR A 59 1.00 -6.43 -2.32
C TYR A 59 1.60 -7.19 -1.15
N PRO A 60 2.69 -7.95 -1.37
CA PRO A 60 3.34 -8.65 -0.25
C PRO A 60 3.71 -7.66 0.83
N ARG A 61 3.49 -8.04 2.07
CA ARG A 61 3.79 -7.16 3.19
C ARG A 61 5.26 -6.76 3.21
N ALA A 62 6.14 -7.69 2.88
CA ALA A 62 7.56 -7.38 2.81
C ALA A 62 7.83 -6.31 1.74
N ALA A 63 7.14 -6.39 0.61
CA ALA A 63 7.31 -5.39 -0.45
C ALA A 63 6.82 -4.03 0.00
N VAL A 64 5.70 -3.99 0.72
CA VAL A 64 5.19 -2.73 1.24
C VAL A 64 6.19 -2.15 2.25
N ALA A 65 6.74 -3.00 3.11
CA ALA A 65 7.72 -2.55 4.08
C ALA A 65 8.97 -1.97 3.40
N GLU A 66 9.42 -2.63 2.33
CA GLU A 66 10.57 -2.11 1.58
C GLU A 66 10.25 -0.77 0.92
N PHE A 67 9.05 -0.65 0.38
CA PHE A 67 8.63 0.60 -0.21
C PHE A 67 8.61 1.72 0.83
N VAL A 68 8.09 1.43 2.01
CA VAL A 68 8.06 2.42 3.08
C VAL A 68 9.48 2.84 3.45
N LYS A 69 10.37 1.86 3.59
CA LYS A 69 11.76 2.17 3.93
C LYS A 69 12.43 3.02 2.87
N SER A 70 12.16 2.72 1.61
CA SER A 70 12.80 3.47 0.52
C SER A 70 12.27 4.87 0.40
N ASN A 71 11.15 5.16 1.04
CA ASN A 71 10.55 6.48 1.00
C ASN A 71 10.77 7.29 2.27
N VAL A 72 11.56 6.79 3.18
CA VAL A 72 11.93 7.56 4.36
C VAL A 72 12.76 8.74 3.91
N ARG A 73 12.35 9.92 4.34
CA ARG A 73 13.06 11.14 3.97
C ARG A 73 13.63 11.74 5.23
N GLU A 74 14.91 11.92 5.22
CA GLU A 74 15.57 12.56 6.34
C GLU A 74 15.54 14.05 6.16
N ARG A 75 15.42 14.73 7.26
CA ARG A 75 15.37 16.17 7.22
C ARG A 75 16.74 16.73 7.45
N HIS A 76 17.48 16.78 6.41
CA HIS A 76 18.85 17.29 6.55
C HIS A 76 18.89 18.71 6.98
N ALA A 77 17.96 19.48 6.52
CA ALA A 77 18.01 20.90 6.77
C ALA A 77 17.66 21.25 8.19
N VAL A 78 17.17 20.33 8.90
CA VAL A 78 16.76 20.63 10.24
C VAL A 78 17.74 20.03 11.14
N PRO A 79 18.37 20.76 11.56
CA PRO A 79 19.27 20.19 12.50
C PRO A 79 18.64 20.11 13.85
N VAL A 80 17.86 20.35 13.04
CA VAL A 80 17.25 20.33 13.58
C VAL A 80 17.05 20.26 14.43
N LYS A 81 17.30 20.55 14.47
CA LYS A 81 17.07 20.55 14.88
C LYS A 81 16.60 20.36 15.46
N GLY A 82 16.59 20.57 15.45
CA GLY A 82 16.13 20.48 15.65
C GLY A 82 15.88 20.19 15.90
N LEU A 83 16.25 20.33 15.75
CA LEU A 83 16.05 20.19 15.67
C LEU A 83 16.06 19.95 15.95
N LEU A 84 16.30 20.14 16.28
CA LEU A 84 16.32 20.05 16.29
C LEU A 84 16.18 20.06 16.51
#